data_6b7d6c627b4a3d7a09c20e79031f9869
#
_entry.id   6b7d6c627b4a3d7a09c20e79031f9869
#
_cell.length_a   1.000
_cell.length_b   1.000
_cell.length_c   1.000
_cell.angle_alpha   90.00
_cell.angle_beta   90.00
_cell.angle_gamma   90.00
#
_symmetry.space_group_name_H-M   'P 1'
#
loop_
_entity.id
_entity.type
_entity.pdbx_description
1 polymer ?
#
loop_
_entity_poly.entity_id
_entity_poly.type
_entity_poly.pdbx_seq_one_letter_code
_entity_poly.pdbx_strand_id
1 'polypeptide(L)'
;DLVLHSVTKYLAGHSDVILGALVTPPTDAGRALRERLEQHRLLHGAIAGPMETWLALRGLRTLHLRVERATATAGQLASRLGSHPAVGRVRYPGFGAIVAIEVAGGAEAAERVAAACRLWTHSTSLGGVESQVERRRRHPAEPATVPEGLLRLSVGIEDVEDLWRDLDRALRA
;
A
#
# COMPACT_ATOMS: atom_id res chain seq x y z
N ASP A 1 13.21 -13.92 -15.22
CA ASP A 1 13.72 -13.18 -16.38
C ASP A 1 13.77 -11.68 -16.13
N LEU A 2 12.72 -11.09 -15.57
CA LEU A 2 12.72 -9.71 -15.12
C LEU A 2 11.79 -9.49 -13.91
N VAL A 3 12.03 -8.42 -13.15
CA VAL A 3 11.17 -8.01 -12.05
C VAL A 3 10.55 -6.66 -12.38
N LEU A 4 9.21 -6.60 -12.31
CA LEU A 4 8.45 -5.36 -12.44
C LEU A 4 8.15 -4.79 -11.05
N HIS A 5 8.46 -3.51 -10.86
CA HIS A 5 8.09 -2.77 -9.67
C HIS A 5 7.16 -1.60 -9.99
N SER A 6 6.13 -1.42 -9.17
CA SER A 6 5.43 -0.13 -9.08
C SER A 6 6.24 0.79 -8.16
N VAL A 7 7.05 1.65 -8.75
CA VAL A 7 7.84 2.66 -7.99
C VAL A 7 6.92 3.64 -7.26
N THR A 8 5.73 3.87 -7.82
CA THR A 8 4.63 4.65 -7.24
C THR A 8 4.32 4.31 -5.78
N LYS A 9 4.55 3.04 -5.39
CA LYS A 9 4.21 2.51 -4.07
C LYS A 9 5.39 2.67 -3.10
N TYR A 10 5.83 1.61 -2.46
CA TYR A 10 6.89 1.62 -1.45
C TYR A 10 8.23 2.22 -1.90
N LEU A 11 8.60 2.07 -3.18
CA LEU A 11 9.93 2.51 -3.63
C LEU A 11 10.07 4.04 -3.54
N ALA A 12 9.13 4.81 -4.10
CA ALA A 12 9.07 6.25 -3.90
C ALA A 12 8.55 6.61 -2.50
N GLY A 13 7.42 6.02 -2.10
CA GLY A 13 6.91 5.99 -0.73
C GLY A 13 6.37 7.31 -0.17
N HIS A 14 6.14 8.33 -0.99
CA HIS A 14 5.71 9.66 -0.55
C HIS A 14 4.48 10.18 -1.28
N SER A 15 3.76 9.30 -1.99
CA SER A 15 2.52 9.63 -2.72
C SER A 15 2.67 10.76 -3.75
N ASP A 16 3.87 11.00 -4.25
CA ASP A 16 4.28 12.15 -5.08
C ASP A 16 4.77 11.76 -6.49
N VAL A 17 4.80 10.46 -6.83
CA VAL A 17 5.33 9.96 -8.10
C VAL A 17 4.47 8.82 -8.65
N ILE A 18 4.25 8.83 -9.96
CA ILE A 18 3.71 7.69 -10.71
C ILE A 18 4.80 7.18 -11.63
N LEU A 19 5.36 6.00 -11.32
CA LEU A 19 6.49 5.45 -12.04
C LEU A 19 6.54 3.92 -11.93
N GLY A 20 7.01 3.25 -13.01
CA GLY A 20 7.36 1.84 -13.03
C GLY A 20 8.86 1.63 -13.19
N ALA A 21 9.35 0.48 -12.75
CA ALA A 21 10.71 0.04 -13.00
C ALA A 21 10.73 -1.43 -13.43
N LEU A 22 11.57 -1.73 -14.42
CA LEU A 22 11.89 -3.08 -14.85
C LEU A 22 13.34 -3.38 -14.52
N VAL A 23 13.58 -4.46 -13.79
CA VAL A 23 14.92 -4.89 -13.37
C VAL A 23 15.23 -6.22 -14.04
N THR A 24 16.32 -6.28 -14.80
CA THR A 24 16.84 -7.50 -15.45
C THR A 24 18.04 -8.03 -14.67
N PRO A 25 18.29 -9.34 -14.70
CA PRO A 25 19.45 -9.92 -14.04
C PRO A 25 20.76 -9.51 -14.74
N PRO A 26 21.91 -9.50 -14.04
CA PRO A 26 23.22 -9.14 -14.60
C PRO A 26 23.86 -10.29 -15.40
N THR A 27 23.08 -10.96 -16.26
CA THR A 27 23.50 -12.03 -17.15
C THR A 27 23.48 -11.56 -18.62
N ASP A 28 24.08 -12.33 -19.55
CA ASP A 28 24.04 -11.99 -20.97
C ASP A 28 22.60 -11.92 -21.51
N ALA A 29 21.77 -12.87 -21.13
CA ALA A 29 20.34 -12.87 -21.47
C ALA A 29 19.61 -11.66 -20.87
N GLY A 30 19.93 -11.28 -19.64
CA GLY A 30 19.37 -10.10 -18.97
C GLY A 30 19.82 -8.80 -19.63
N ARG A 31 21.07 -8.70 -20.08
CA ARG A 31 21.57 -7.55 -20.86
C ARG A 31 20.85 -7.42 -22.20
N ALA A 32 20.73 -8.52 -22.95
CA ALA A 32 20.00 -8.52 -24.21
C ALA A 32 18.51 -8.13 -24.05
N LEU A 33 17.87 -8.59 -22.97
CA LEU A 33 16.51 -8.18 -22.64
C LEU A 33 16.44 -6.67 -22.30
N ARG A 34 17.37 -6.16 -21.54
CA ARG A 34 17.46 -4.74 -21.20
C ARG A 34 17.59 -3.85 -22.43
N GLU A 35 18.47 -4.20 -23.37
CA GLU A 35 18.65 -3.46 -24.64
C GLU A 35 17.34 -3.38 -25.42
N ARG A 36 16.58 -4.48 -25.51
CA ARG A 36 15.26 -4.51 -26.16
C ARG A 36 14.26 -3.60 -25.43
N LEU A 37 14.25 -3.60 -24.10
CA LEU A 37 13.37 -2.75 -23.30
C LEU A 37 13.74 -1.26 -23.44
N GLU A 38 15.02 -0.93 -23.48
CA GLU A 38 15.51 0.43 -23.70
C GLU A 38 15.12 0.95 -25.09
N GLN A 39 15.27 0.11 -26.12
CA GLN A 39 14.85 0.43 -27.49
C GLN A 39 13.31 0.63 -27.56
N HIS A 40 12.54 -0.26 -26.94
CA HIS A 40 11.09 -0.13 -26.88
C HIS A 40 10.69 1.20 -26.21
N ARG A 41 11.28 1.52 -25.07
CA ARG A 41 11.03 2.76 -24.35
C ARG A 41 11.37 3.99 -25.20
N LEU A 42 12.49 3.97 -25.91
CA LEU A 42 12.92 5.07 -26.79
C LEU A 42 11.92 5.32 -27.93
N LEU A 43 11.41 4.25 -28.55
CA LEU A 43 10.52 4.36 -29.72
C LEU A 43 9.05 4.63 -29.35
N HIS A 44 8.58 4.13 -28.21
CA HIS A 44 7.16 4.17 -27.81
C HIS A 44 6.87 5.13 -26.66
N GLY A 45 7.89 5.74 -26.06
CA GLY A 45 7.74 6.61 -24.90
C GLY A 45 7.76 5.85 -23.58
N ALA A 46 6.97 6.28 -22.59
CA ALA A 46 7.03 5.83 -21.19
C ALA A 46 8.41 6.12 -20.54
N ILE A 47 8.97 7.27 -20.87
CA ILE A 47 10.24 7.76 -20.32
C ILE A 47 9.91 8.62 -19.10
N ALA A 48 10.51 8.27 -17.96
CA ALA A 48 10.39 9.08 -16.74
C ALA A 48 11.03 10.45 -16.92
N GLY A 49 10.39 11.50 -16.39
CA GLY A 49 10.99 12.81 -16.29
C GLY A 49 12.11 12.87 -15.26
N PRO A 50 12.98 13.89 -15.34
CA PRO A 50 14.09 14.03 -14.38
C PRO A 50 13.61 14.19 -12.93
N MET A 51 12.52 14.91 -12.70
CA MET A 51 11.96 15.12 -11.37
C MET A 51 11.42 13.84 -10.77
N GLU A 52 10.63 13.07 -11.53
CA GLU A 52 10.08 11.77 -11.11
C GLU A 52 11.20 10.79 -10.77
N THR A 53 12.26 10.77 -11.59
CA THR A 53 13.42 9.93 -11.35
C THR A 53 14.15 10.34 -10.07
N TRP A 54 14.32 11.64 -9.85
CA TRP A 54 14.96 12.18 -8.65
C TRP A 54 14.16 11.86 -7.39
N LEU A 55 12.84 12.07 -7.41
CA LEU A 55 11.93 11.74 -6.30
C LEU A 55 11.98 10.24 -5.98
N ALA A 56 11.94 9.38 -7.01
CA ALA A 56 12.05 7.94 -6.84
C ALA A 56 13.37 7.53 -6.19
N LEU A 57 14.50 8.07 -6.65
CA LEU A 57 15.83 7.81 -6.07
C LEU A 57 15.94 8.32 -4.64
N ARG A 58 15.36 9.49 -4.35
CA ARG A 58 15.29 10.06 -3.00
C ARG A 58 14.50 9.17 -2.06
N GLY A 59 13.31 8.71 -2.49
CA GLY A 59 12.48 7.79 -1.72
C GLY A 59 13.15 6.43 -1.47
N LEU A 60 13.84 5.90 -2.47
CA LEU A 60 14.54 4.62 -2.37
C LEU A 60 15.60 4.59 -1.26
N ARG A 61 16.26 5.73 -0.97
CA ARG A 61 17.29 5.83 0.08
C ARG A 61 16.76 5.55 1.49
N THR A 62 15.48 5.73 1.73
CA THR A 62 14.83 5.48 3.03
C THR A 62 13.91 4.26 3.01
N LEU A 63 13.88 3.50 1.92
CA LEU A 63 12.97 2.35 1.75
C LEU A 63 13.04 1.38 2.91
N HIS A 64 14.25 0.97 3.29
CA HIS A 64 14.47 -0.01 4.37
C HIS A 64 13.84 0.46 5.69
N LEU A 65 14.15 1.68 6.12
CA LEU A 65 13.63 2.27 7.36
C LEU A 65 12.10 2.38 7.37
N ARG A 66 11.52 2.80 6.23
CA ARG A 66 10.07 2.94 6.10
C ARG A 66 9.35 1.59 6.13
N VAL A 67 9.86 0.62 5.39
CA VAL A 67 9.25 -0.72 5.34
C VAL A 67 9.37 -1.42 6.69
N GLU A 68 10.50 -1.33 7.36
CA GLU A 68 10.72 -1.89 8.70
C GLU A 68 9.74 -1.28 9.71
N ARG A 69 9.67 0.05 9.78
CA ARG A 69 8.76 0.76 10.68
C ARG A 69 7.30 0.40 10.40
N ALA A 70 6.86 0.50 9.14
CA ALA A 70 5.49 0.21 8.75
C ALA A 70 5.10 -1.25 9.02
N THR A 71 6.02 -2.20 8.80
CA THR A 71 5.80 -3.62 9.12
C THR A 71 5.62 -3.85 10.62
N ALA A 72 6.47 -3.26 11.45
CA ALA A 72 6.38 -3.38 12.91
C ALA A 72 5.04 -2.80 13.42
N THR A 73 4.64 -1.64 12.92
CA THR A 73 3.35 -1.00 13.24
C THR A 73 2.17 -1.85 12.77
N ALA A 74 2.23 -2.39 11.55
CA ALA A 74 1.17 -3.25 11.00
C ALA A 74 0.96 -4.52 11.83
N GLY A 75 2.03 -5.15 12.29
CA GLY A 75 1.96 -6.32 13.17
C GLY A 75 1.25 -6.03 14.49
N GLN A 76 1.56 -4.89 15.13
CA GLN A 76 0.90 -4.46 16.36
C GLN A 76 -0.58 -4.17 16.15
N LEU A 77 -0.92 -3.44 15.09
CA LEU A 77 -2.31 -3.14 14.73
C LEU A 77 -3.10 -4.42 14.42
N ALA A 78 -2.53 -5.33 13.63
CA ALA A 78 -3.17 -6.60 13.31
C ALA A 78 -3.48 -7.43 14.56
N SER A 79 -2.57 -7.47 15.54
CA SER A 79 -2.78 -8.15 16.83
C SER A 79 -3.94 -7.53 17.61
N ARG A 80 -3.97 -6.20 17.75
CA ARG A 80 -5.05 -5.49 18.47
C ARG A 80 -6.40 -5.64 17.78
N LEU A 81 -6.43 -5.54 16.45
CA LEU A 81 -7.64 -5.71 15.64
C LEU A 81 -8.23 -7.13 15.74
N GLY A 82 -7.39 -8.13 15.96
CA GLY A 82 -7.82 -9.51 16.16
C GLY A 82 -8.75 -9.74 17.35
N SER A 83 -8.73 -8.84 18.33
CA SER A 83 -9.58 -8.88 19.53
C SER A 83 -10.67 -7.81 19.52
N HIS A 84 -10.77 -6.99 18.47
CA HIS A 84 -11.70 -5.88 18.44
C HIS A 84 -13.13 -6.33 18.09
N PRO A 85 -14.18 -5.97 18.87
CA PRO A 85 -15.54 -6.49 18.70
C PRO A 85 -16.20 -6.13 17.36
N ALA A 86 -15.81 -5.00 16.73
CA ALA A 86 -16.30 -4.61 15.41
C ALA A 86 -15.57 -5.27 14.24
N VAL A 87 -14.58 -6.14 14.51
CA VAL A 87 -13.77 -6.82 13.48
C VAL A 87 -14.07 -8.31 13.50
N GLY A 88 -14.70 -8.80 12.43
CA GLY A 88 -15.00 -10.22 12.29
C GLY A 88 -13.79 -11.06 11.89
N ARG A 89 -12.86 -10.49 11.15
CA ARG A 89 -11.65 -11.17 10.69
C ARG A 89 -10.52 -10.20 10.37
N VAL A 90 -9.30 -10.58 10.74
CA VAL A 90 -8.06 -9.91 10.32
C VAL A 90 -7.35 -10.81 9.31
N ARG A 91 -6.86 -10.22 8.21
CA ARG A 91 -6.04 -10.88 7.20
C ARG A 91 -4.68 -10.17 7.17
N TYR A 92 -3.68 -10.82 7.73
CA TYR A 92 -2.31 -10.33 7.76
C TYR A 92 -1.34 -11.50 7.66
N PRO A 93 -0.39 -11.51 6.73
CA PRO A 93 0.52 -12.65 6.53
C PRO A 93 1.65 -12.72 7.57
N GLY A 94 1.72 -11.79 8.51
CA GLY A 94 2.80 -11.70 9.49
C GLY A 94 3.99 -10.84 9.05
N PHE A 95 3.93 -10.23 7.89
CA PHE A 95 4.95 -9.32 7.36
C PHE A 95 4.35 -8.27 6.43
N GLY A 96 5.15 -7.22 6.13
CA GLY A 96 4.72 -6.10 5.28
C GLY A 96 3.75 -5.17 6.01
N ALA A 97 3.28 -4.14 5.31
CA ALA A 97 2.50 -3.05 5.90
C ALA A 97 1.04 -3.02 5.44
N ILE A 98 0.55 -4.07 4.80
CA ILE A 98 -0.85 -4.17 4.39
C ILE A 98 -1.60 -5.12 5.32
N VAL A 99 -2.58 -4.58 6.03
CA VAL A 99 -3.53 -5.33 6.84
C VAL A 99 -4.91 -5.20 6.22
N ALA A 100 -5.67 -6.29 6.12
CA ALA A 100 -7.07 -6.21 5.74
C ALA A 100 -7.94 -6.71 6.88
N ILE A 101 -9.06 -6.01 7.12
CA ILE A 101 -10.03 -6.39 8.14
C ILE A 101 -11.42 -6.50 7.53
N GLU A 102 -12.22 -7.43 8.04
CA GLU A 102 -13.63 -7.52 7.72
C GLU A 102 -14.42 -6.87 8.86
N VAL A 103 -15.01 -5.69 8.57
CA VAL A 103 -15.81 -4.95 9.55
C VAL A 103 -17.17 -5.61 9.72
N ALA A 104 -17.59 -5.82 10.96
CA ALA A 104 -18.93 -6.29 11.26
C ALA A 104 -19.97 -5.24 10.81
N GLY A 105 -21.09 -5.71 10.22
CA GLY A 105 -22.10 -4.82 9.64
C GLY A 105 -21.90 -4.50 8.15
N GLY A 106 -20.92 -5.13 7.50
CA GLY A 106 -20.82 -5.16 6.03
C GLY A 106 -20.38 -3.83 5.40
N ALA A 107 -20.91 -3.56 4.19
CA ALA A 107 -20.49 -2.44 3.37
C ALA A 107 -20.67 -1.07 4.04
N GLU A 108 -21.85 -0.81 4.60
CA GLU A 108 -22.17 0.48 5.22
C GLU A 108 -21.30 0.75 6.45
N ALA A 109 -21.07 -0.25 7.30
CA ALA A 109 -20.20 -0.11 8.46
C ALA A 109 -18.76 0.18 8.03
N ALA A 110 -18.25 -0.53 7.04
CA ALA A 110 -16.90 -0.29 6.51
C ALA A 110 -16.73 1.11 5.91
N GLU A 111 -17.74 1.61 5.18
CA GLU A 111 -17.69 2.99 4.65
C GLU A 111 -17.74 4.04 5.77
N ARG A 112 -18.60 3.83 6.80
CA ARG A 112 -18.61 4.73 7.97
C ARG A 112 -17.26 4.76 8.67
N VAL A 113 -16.64 3.60 8.90
CA VAL A 113 -15.32 3.51 9.52
C VAL A 113 -14.28 4.28 8.70
N ALA A 114 -14.22 4.04 7.39
CA ALA A 114 -13.27 4.73 6.51
C ALA A 114 -13.48 6.26 6.51
N ALA A 115 -14.73 6.71 6.48
CA ALA A 115 -15.08 8.14 6.52
C ALA A 115 -14.86 8.78 7.89
N ALA A 116 -14.96 8.02 8.98
CA ALA A 116 -14.78 8.52 10.33
C ALA A 116 -13.29 8.67 10.73
N CYS A 117 -12.37 8.03 10.04
CA CYS A 117 -10.94 8.18 10.26
C CYS A 117 -10.49 9.63 10.03
N ARG A 118 -9.54 10.10 10.83
CA ARG A 118 -9.00 11.47 10.76
C ARG A 118 -7.51 11.49 10.44
N LEU A 119 -6.78 10.47 10.88
CA LEU A 119 -5.36 10.29 10.60
C LEU A 119 -5.16 9.37 9.39
N TRP A 120 -5.94 8.29 9.31
CA TRP A 120 -5.95 7.43 8.12
C TRP A 120 -6.58 8.14 6.94
N THR A 121 -5.82 8.31 5.87
CA THR A 121 -6.34 8.91 4.63
C THR A 121 -7.22 7.93 3.86
N HIS A 122 -8.47 8.32 3.58
CA HIS A 122 -9.37 7.51 2.76
C HIS A 122 -8.96 7.62 1.28
N SER A 123 -8.17 6.67 0.80
CA SER A 123 -7.65 6.69 -0.57
C SER A 123 -7.30 5.30 -1.11
N THR A 124 -7.23 5.19 -2.44
CA THR A 124 -7.00 3.95 -3.18
C THR A 124 -5.55 3.47 -3.14
N SER A 125 -4.57 4.32 -2.86
CA SER A 125 -3.16 3.99 -2.95
C SER A 125 -2.66 3.10 -1.80
N LEU A 126 -1.37 2.83 -1.76
CA LEU A 126 -0.70 2.08 -0.70
C LEU A 126 0.80 2.37 -0.68
N GLY A 127 1.46 2.04 0.43
CA GLY A 127 2.92 2.04 0.54
C GLY A 127 3.56 3.41 0.70
N GLY A 128 2.75 4.43 1.01
CA GLY A 128 3.21 5.76 1.38
C GLY A 128 3.68 5.82 2.84
N VAL A 129 4.24 6.97 3.21
CA VAL A 129 4.57 7.31 4.61
C VAL A 129 3.31 7.58 5.41
N GLU A 130 2.24 8.02 4.76
CA GLU A 130 0.92 8.21 5.34
C GLU A 130 0.12 6.90 5.35
N SER A 131 -0.56 6.63 6.45
CA SER A 131 -1.49 5.51 6.56
C SER A 131 -2.76 5.77 5.76
N GLN A 132 -3.22 4.74 5.04
CA GLN A 132 -4.39 4.83 4.17
C GLN A 132 -5.38 3.71 4.46
N VAL A 133 -6.67 4.03 4.31
CA VAL A 133 -7.78 3.09 4.50
C VAL A 133 -8.71 3.11 3.30
N GLU A 134 -9.18 1.94 2.87
CA GLU A 134 -10.08 1.82 1.72
C GLU A 134 -10.97 0.58 1.82
N ARG A 135 -12.28 0.77 1.57
CA ARG A 135 -13.18 -0.36 1.33
C ARG A 135 -12.99 -0.87 -0.11
N ARG A 136 -12.56 -2.13 -0.25
CA ARG A 136 -12.21 -2.69 -1.57
C ARG A 136 -13.42 -2.91 -2.48
N ARG A 137 -14.52 -3.45 -1.96
CA ARG A 137 -15.73 -3.75 -2.75
C ARG A 137 -16.50 -2.53 -3.27
N ARG A 138 -16.03 -1.31 -3.02
CA ARG A 138 -16.58 -0.10 -3.68
C ARG A 138 -16.26 -0.03 -5.17
N HIS A 139 -15.26 -0.77 -5.64
CA HIS A 139 -14.88 -0.82 -7.04
C HIS A 139 -15.68 -1.92 -7.76
N PRO A 140 -16.42 -1.60 -8.86
CA PRO A 140 -17.25 -2.60 -9.56
C PRO A 140 -16.45 -3.77 -10.15
N ALA A 141 -15.16 -3.58 -10.43
CA ALA A 141 -14.26 -4.61 -10.96
C ALA A 141 -13.76 -5.61 -9.91
N GLU A 142 -14.02 -5.35 -8.61
CA GLU A 142 -13.62 -6.30 -7.56
C GLU A 142 -14.47 -7.56 -7.61
N PRO A 143 -13.84 -8.76 -7.51
CA PRO A 143 -14.57 -10.03 -7.55
C PRO A 143 -15.59 -10.16 -6.42
N ALA A 144 -16.67 -10.89 -6.66
CA ALA A 144 -17.69 -11.15 -5.64
C ALA A 144 -17.16 -11.93 -4.41
N THR A 145 -16.00 -12.55 -4.52
CA THR A 145 -15.30 -13.24 -3.42
C THR A 145 -14.68 -12.29 -2.40
N VAL A 146 -14.51 -10.99 -2.74
CA VAL A 146 -14.05 -9.98 -1.78
C VAL A 146 -15.22 -9.60 -0.87
N PRO A 147 -15.09 -9.74 0.47
CA PRO A 147 -16.18 -9.40 1.39
C PRO A 147 -16.60 -7.93 1.29
N GLU A 148 -17.90 -7.67 1.43
CA GLU A 148 -18.45 -6.31 1.35
C GLU A 148 -17.89 -5.36 2.40
N GLY A 149 -17.65 -5.85 3.62
CA GLY A 149 -17.07 -5.10 4.74
C GLY A 149 -15.55 -5.08 4.77
N LEU A 150 -14.86 -5.49 3.70
CA LEU A 150 -13.40 -5.54 3.73
C LEU A 150 -12.77 -4.16 3.58
N LEU A 151 -12.08 -3.72 4.63
CA LEU A 151 -11.18 -2.57 4.62
C LEU A 151 -9.74 -3.03 4.43
N ARG A 152 -9.04 -2.43 3.48
CA ARG A 152 -7.59 -2.53 3.34
C ARG A 152 -6.94 -1.35 4.05
N LEU A 153 -6.05 -1.65 4.97
CA LEU A 153 -5.22 -0.70 5.71
C LEU A 153 -3.81 -0.76 5.11
N SER A 154 -3.33 0.33 4.55
CA SER A 154 -1.93 0.52 4.18
C SER A 154 -1.27 1.32 5.29
N VAL A 155 -0.52 0.65 6.13
CA VAL A 155 0.10 1.25 7.32
C VAL A 155 1.32 2.07 6.90
N GLY A 156 1.38 3.32 7.34
CA GLY A 156 2.50 4.23 7.14
C GLY A 156 3.53 4.15 8.29
N ILE A 157 4.15 5.29 8.57
CA ILE A 157 5.24 5.37 9.56
C ILE A 157 4.89 6.23 10.79
N GLU A 158 3.65 6.65 10.91
CA GLU A 158 3.13 7.43 12.04
C GLU A 158 3.28 6.66 13.35
N ASP A 159 3.00 7.31 14.47
CA ASP A 159 2.98 6.67 15.77
C ASP A 159 1.87 5.62 15.85
N VAL A 160 2.18 4.43 16.36
CA VAL A 160 1.24 3.30 16.41
C VAL A 160 0.05 3.58 17.33
N GLU A 161 0.24 4.32 18.41
CA GLU A 161 -0.84 4.65 19.35
C GLU A 161 -1.79 5.69 18.76
N ASP A 162 -1.27 6.63 17.96
CA ASP A 162 -2.11 7.59 17.24
C ASP A 162 -2.95 6.91 16.17
N LEU A 163 -2.33 6.01 15.37
CA LEU A 163 -3.05 5.21 14.39
C LEU A 163 -4.11 4.33 15.03
N TRP A 164 -3.77 3.68 16.14
CA TRP A 164 -4.70 2.84 16.87
C TRP A 164 -5.89 3.63 17.42
N ARG A 165 -5.64 4.74 18.11
CA ARG A 165 -6.70 5.58 18.69
C ARG A 165 -7.67 6.10 17.64
N ASP A 166 -7.16 6.50 16.47
CA ASP A 166 -8.02 6.96 15.38
C ASP A 166 -8.88 5.83 14.81
N LEU A 167 -8.29 4.67 14.55
CA LEU A 167 -8.99 3.52 13.99
C LEU A 167 -9.99 2.90 14.98
N ASP A 168 -9.61 2.72 16.26
CA ASP A 168 -10.50 2.22 17.33
C ASP A 168 -11.71 3.14 17.52
N ARG A 169 -11.48 4.45 17.54
CA ARG A 169 -12.57 5.43 17.58
C ARG A 169 -13.51 5.29 16.38
N ALA A 170 -12.98 5.15 15.18
CA ALA A 170 -13.76 5.00 13.96
C ALA A 170 -14.55 3.67 13.94
N LEU A 171 -13.98 2.59 14.47
CA LEU A 171 -14.62 1.27 14.56
C LEU A 171 -15.75 1.22 15.62
N ARG A 172 -15.76 2.15 16.57
CA ARG A 172 -16.81 2.26 17.61
C ARG A 172 -17.95 3.23 17.25
N ALA A 173 -17.79 4.02 16.19
CA ALA A 173 -18.80 4.98 15.74
C ALA A 173 -19.86 4.28 14.87
#